data_f88808412c7f596061b37d1433149b07
#
_entry.id   f88808412c7f596061b37d1433149b07
#
_cell.length_a   1.000
_cell.length_b   1.000
_cell.length_c   1.000
_cell.angle_alpha   90.00
_cell.angle_beta   90.00
_cell.angle_gamma   90.00
#
_symmetry.space_group_name_H-M   'P 1'
#
loop_
_entity.id
_entity.type
_entity.pdbx_description
1 polymer ?
#
loop_
_entity_poly.entity_id
_entity_poly.type
_entity_poly.pdbx_seq_one_letter_code
_entity_poly.pdbx_strand_id
1 'polypeptide(L)'
;MLTILLVDDNVHLQIAFKKVLTSSGYRVELASDGEEGLRLAQSIRPDVILLDMLLPKLGGVEVLRALKANRPTATIPVIALSGLPMSNEARLRRDGAISYLQKSNLEDLDILLQAIDYALLLPRNDEFTEDAFLPNRPRYS
;
A
#
# COMPACT_ATOMS: atom_id res chain seq x y z
N MET A 1 -5.57 0.34 17.30
CA MET A 1 -4.23 0.59 16.70
C MET A 1 -4.27 0.28 15.22
N LEU A 2 -3.87 1.22 14.41
CA LEU A 2 -3.87 1.02 12.97
C LEU A 2 -2.71 0.13 12.54
N THR A 3 -2.94 -0.70 11.54
CA THR A 3 -1.98 -1.70 11.08
C THR A 3 -1.47 -1.35 9.69
N ILE A 4 -0.16 -1.41 9.53
CA ILE A 4 0.50 -1.22 8.25
C ILE A 4 1.16 -2.53 7.85
N LEU A 5 0.92 -2.96 6.62
CA LEU A 5 1.60 -4.11 6.04
C LEU A 5 2.70 -3.61 5.11
N LEU A 6 3.93 -3.98 5.37
CA LEU A 6 5.05 -3.67 4.48
C LEU A 6 5.44 -4.92 3.71
N VAL A 7 5.36 -4.84 2.39
CA VAL A 7 5.73 -5.93 1.49
C VAL A 7 7.01 -5.53 0.76
N ASP A 8 8.13 -6.06 1.21
CA ASP A 8 9.45 -5.73 0.68
C ASP A 8 10.41 -6.85 1.07
N ASP A 9 11.27 -7.25 0.16
CA ASP A 9 12.21 -8.33 0.44
C ASP A 9 13.52 -7.87 1.09
N ASN A 10 13.71 -6.57 1.23
CA ASN A 10 14.92 -6.03 1.84
C ASN A 10 14.80 -6.03 3.36
N VAL A 11 15.57 -6.89 4.00
CA VAL A 11 15.52 -7.08 5.45
C VAL A 11 15.88 -5.80 6.21
N HIS A 12 16.87 -5.05 5.71
CA HIS A 12 17.29 -3.81 6.37
C HIS A 12 16.17 -2.77 6.34
N LEU A 13 15.48 -2.68 5.22
CA LEU A 13 14.35 -1.76 5.08
C LEU A 13 13.22 -2.18 6.01
N GLN A 14 12.93 -3.47 6.08
CA GLN A 14 11.90 -3.99 6.97
C GLN A 14 12.17 -3.61 8.42
N ILE A 15 13.41 -3.79 8.87
CA ILE A 15 13.78 -3.48 10.25
C ILE A 15 13.64 -1.99 10.52
N ALA A 16 14.15 -1.16 9.61
CA ALA A 16 14.10 0.29 9.77
C ALA A 16 12.67 0.81 9.80
N PHE A 17 11.84 0.36 8.87
CA PHE A 17 10.46 0.81 8.79
C PHE A 17 9.66 0.33 9.99
N LYS A 18 9.85 -0.91 10.39
CA LYS A 18 9.13 -1.42 11.55
C LYS A 18 9.44 -0.59 12.80
N LYS A 19 10.70 -0.25 12.98
CA LYS A 19 11.12 0.54 14.14
C LYS A 19 10.45 1.91 14.14
N VAL A 20 10.52 2.61 13.01
CA VAL A 20 9.99 3.96 12.89
C VAL A 20 8.47 3.96 13.02
N LEU A 21 7.81 3.08 12.30
CA LEU A 21 6.35 3.06 12.28
C LEU A 21 5.78 2.59 13.62
N THR A 22 6.43 1.64 14.27
CA THR A 22 6.03 1.22 15.61
C THR A 22 6.17 2.39 16.59
N SER A 23 7.27 3.14 16.49
CA SER A 23 7.47 4.32 17.33
C SER A 23 6.43 5.39 17.08
N SER A 24 5.83 5.42 15.89
CA SER A 24 4.78 6.37 15.55
C SER A 24 3.38 5.87 15.93
N GLY A 25 3.29 4.73 16.58
CA GLY A 25 2.01 4.22 17.10
C GLY A 25 1.31 3.22 16.22
N TYR A 26 1.94 2.75 15.15
CA TYR A 26 1.33 1.76 14.26
C TYR A 26 1.73 0.34 14.62
N ARG A 27 0.83 -0.58 14.31
CA ARG A 27 1.17 -1.99 14.31
C ARG A 27 1.72 -2.31 12.93
N VAL A 28 2.83 -3.03 12.85
CA VAL A 28 3.50 -3.30 11.57
C VAL A 28 3.61 -4.80 11.36
N GLU A 29 3.12 -5.24 10.19
CA GLU A 29 3.29 -6.61 9.74
C GLU A 29 4.18 -6.59 8.52
N LEU A 30 4.99 -7.63 8.35
CA LEU A 30 6.00 -7.69 7.30
C LEU A 30 5.76 -8.88 6.39
N ALA A 31 5.94 -8.69 5.10
CA ALA A 31 5.94 -9.74 4.10
C ALA A 31 7.18 -9.57 3.24
N SER A 32 7.83 -10.66 2.89
CA SER A 32 9.09 -10.64 2.16
C SER A 32 8.94 -10.95 0.67
N ASP A 33 7.75 -11.30 0.23
CA ASP A 33 7.48 -11.53 -1.19
C ASP A 33 6.01 -11.26 -1.49
N GLY A 34 5.67 -11.25 -2.77
CA GLY A 34 4.33 -10.89 -3.20
C GLY A 34 3.25 -11.87 -2.79
N GLU A 35 3.56 -13.16 -2.77
CA GLU A 35 2.58 -14.17 -2.35
C GLU A 35 2.25 -14.02 -0.88
N GLU A 36 3.27 -13.87 -0.05
CA GLU A 36 3.07 -13.63 1.38
C GLU A 36 2.31 -12.34 1.61
N GLY A 37 2.63 -11.30 0.85
CA GLY A 37 1.94 -10.01 0.95
C GLY A 37 0.45 -10.13 0.68
N LEU A 38 0.08 -10.85 -0.38
CA LEU A 38 -1.33 -11.07 -0.67
C LEU A 38 -2.03 -11.87 0.42
N ARG A 39 -1.38 -12.93 0.89
CA ARG A 39 -1.95 -13.78 1.93
C ARG A 39 -2.20 -12.98 3.21
N LEU A 40 -1.21 -12.20 3.63
CA LEU A 40 -1.34 -11.39 4.83
C LEU A 40 -2.38 -10.28 4.66
N ALA A 41 -2.42 -9.63 3.50
CA ALA A 41 -3.42 -8.60 3.27
C ALA A 41 -4.83 -9.13 3.41
N GLN A 42 -5.07 -10.35 2.92
CA GLN A 42 -6.39 -10.97 3.02
C GLN A 42 -6.71 -11.40 4.45
N SER A 43 -5.73 -11.89 5.20
CA SER A 43 -5.99 -12.41 6.54
C SER A 43 -6.06 -11.33 7.60
N ILE A 44 -5.19 -10.32 7.55
CA ILE A 44 -5.16 -9.30 8.58
C ILE A 44 -5.86 -8.00 8.21
N ARG A 45 -6.11 -7.77 6.94
CA ARG A 45 -6.77 -6.56 6.43
C ARG A 45 -6.15 -5.30 7.02
N PRO A 46 -4.92 -4.98 6.64
CA PRO A 46 -4.24 -3.81 7.18
C PRO A 46 -4.95 -2.52 6.76
N ASP A 47 -4.65 -1.44 7.44
CA ASP A 47 -5.22 -0.14 7.11
C ASP A 47 -4.50 0.53 5.94
N VAL A 48 -3.23 0.22 5.76
CA VAL A 48 -2.42 0.71 4.64
C VAL A 48 -1.43 -0.38 4.26
N ILE A 49 -1.14 -0.51 2.97
CA ILE A 49 -0.11 -1.41 2.46
C ILE A 49 0.98 -0.59 1.81
N LEU A 50 2.23 -0.82 2.23
CA LEU A 50 3.42 -0.30 1.56
C LEU A 50 3.95 -1.44 0.71
N LEU A 51 3.99 -1.26 -0.60
CA LEU A 51 4.24 -2.35 -1.54
C LEU A 51 5.42 -2.03 -2.44
N ASP A 52 6.49 -2.82 -2.31
CA ASP A 52 7.63 -2.73 -3.20
C ASP A 52 7.23 -3.21 -4.61
N MET A 53 7.59 -2.45 -5.62
CA MET A 53 7.28 -2.80 -7.00
C MET A 53 8.22 -3.87 -7.57
N LEU A 54 9.39 -4.09 -6.96
CA LEU A 54 10.34 -5.10 -7.40
C LEU A 54 10.43 -6.19 -6.35
N LEU A 55 9.58 -7.20 -6.47
CA LEU A 55 9.51 -8.30 -5.51
C LEU A 55 9.86 -9.61 -6.19
N PRO A 56 10.42 -10.58 -5.43
CA PRO A 56 10.56 -11.93 -5.94
C PRO A 56 9.22 -12.63 -6.01
N LYS A 57 9.16 -13.68 -6.78
CA LYS A 57 8.00 -14.54 -7.01
C LYS A 57 6.89 -13.81 -7.73
N LEU A 58 6.08 -13.04 -7.03
CA LEU A 58 4.99 -12.28 -7.63
C LEU A 58 5.34 -10.81 -7.57
N GLY A 59 5.43 -10.16 -8.72
CA GLY A 59 5.86 -8.76 -8.80
C GLY A 59 4.86 -7.79 -8.21
N GLY A 60 5.33 -6.57 -7.91
CA GLY A 60 4.49 -5.56 -7.27
C GLY A 60 3.26 -5.18 -8.06
N VAL A 61 3.37 -5.09 -9.38
CA VAL A 61 2.21 -4.76 -10.23
C VAL A 61 1.15 -5.86 -10.13
N GLU A 62 1.57 -7.12 -10.17
CA GLU A 62 0.65 -8.25 -10.07
C GLU A 62 -0.01 -8.29 -8.70
N VAL A 63 0.75 -7.99 -7.63
CA VAL A 63 0.20 -7.93 -6.29
C VAL A 63 -0.84 -6.81 -6.19
N LEU A 64 -0.51 -5.64 -6.73
CA LEU A 64 -1.42 -4.50 -6.70
C LEU A 64 -2.73 -4.82 -7.41
N ARG A 65 -2.64 -5.41 -8.60
CA ARG A 65 -3.84 -5.79 -9.35
C ARG A 65 -4.67 -6.83 -8.61
N ALA A 66 -4.00 -7.82 -8.02
CA ALA A 66 -4.69 -8.86 -7.25
C ALA A 66 -5.39 -8.27 -6.04
N LEU A 67 -4.76 -7.34 -5.33
CA LEU A 67 -5.38 -6.67 -4.19
C LEU A 67 -6.64 -5.93 -4.63
N LYS A 68 -6.58 -5.22 -5.74
CA LYS A 68 -7.72 -4.43 -6.22
C LYS A 68 -8.81 -5.27 -6.84
N ALA A 69 -8.49 -6.48 -7.27
CA ALA A 69 -9.48 -7.40 -7.83
C ALA A 69 -10.27 -8.17 -6.78
N ASN A 70 -9.77 -8.24 -5.55
CA ASN A 70 -10.42 -8.97 -4.47
C ASN A 70 -11.16 -8.03 -3.54
N ARG A 71 -12.44 -8.31 -3.31
CA ARG A 71 -13.27 -7.43 -2.50
C ARG A 71 -12.71 -7.12 -1.13
N PRO A 72 -12.23 -8.11 -0.37
CA PRO A 72 -11.73 -7.82 0.98
C PRO A 72 -10.54 -6.87 1.03
N THR A 73 -9.75 -6.79 -0.05
CA THR A 73 -8.56 -5.97 -0.07
C THR A 73 -8.66 -4.75 -1.00
N ALA A 74 -9.73 -4.69 -1.80
CA ALA A 74 -9.84 -3.66 -2.85
C ALA A 74 -9.85 -2.24 -2.30
N THR A 75 -10.37 -2.04 -1.10
CA THR A 75 -10.47 -0.71 -0.50
C THR A 75 -9.28 -0.32 0.34
N ILE A 76 -8.33 -1.23 0.55
CA ILE A 76 -7.15 -0.92 1.34
C ILE A 76 -6.23 -0.03 0.51
N PRO A 77 -5.86 1.16 1.00
CA PRO A 77 -4.96 2.03 0.24
C PRO A 77 -3.57 1.42 0.13
N VAL A 78 -3.00 1.47 -1.06
CA VAL A 78 -1.67 0.94 -1.35
C VAL A 78 -0.75 2.06 -1.76
N ILE A 79 0.39 2.18 -1.09
CA ILE A 79 1.45 3.10 -1.44
C ILE A 79 2.55 2.28 -2.12
N ALA A 80 2.84 2.59 -3.37
CA ALA A 80 3.87 1.89 -4.12
C ALA A 80 5.25 2.43 -3.76
N LEU A 81 6.20 1.52 -3.51
CA LEU A 81 7.58 1.88 -3.23
C LEU A 81 8.44 1.37 -4.38
N SER A 82 9.37 2.19 -4.86
CA SER A 82 10.25 1.76 -5.93
C SER A 82 11.62 2.41 -5.84
N GLY A 83 12.65 1.67 -6.21
CA GLY A 83 13.99 2.21 -6.37
C GLY A 83 14.21 2.87 -7.72
N LEU A 84 13.22 2.76 -8.62
CA LEU A 84 13.33 3.29 -9.97
C LEU A 84 12.73 4.69 -10.06
N PRO A 85 13.09 5.47 -11.08
CA PRO A 85 12.47 6.78 -11.30
C PRO A 85 10.96 6.68 -11.47
N MET A 86 10.27 7.78 -11.24
CA MET A 86 8.81 7.82 -11.20
C MET A 86 8.14 7.84 -12.56
N SER A 87 8.78 7.31 -13.59
CA SER A 87 8.22 7.30 -14.94
C SER A 87 6.92 6.51 -15.06
N ASN A 88 6.66 5.61 -14.11
CA ASN A 88 5.49 4.75 -14.15
C ASN A 88 4.39 5.17 -13.18
N GLU A 89 4.48 6.36 -12.59
CA GLU A 89 3.52 6.76 -11.57
C GLU A 89 2.08 6.73 -12.08
N ALA A 90 1.82 7.26 -13.27
CA ALA A 90 0.47 7.29 -13.80
C ALA A 90 -0.10 5.89 -13.98
N ARG A 91 0.73 4.96 -14.42
CA ARG A 91 0.31 3.57 -14.59
C ARG A 91 -0.02 2.92 -13.24
N LEU A 92 0.81 3.17 -12.23
CA LEU A 92 0.58 2.59 -10.90
C LEU A 92 -0.71 3.16 -10.29
N ARG A 93 -0.99 4.42 -10.51
CA ARG A 93 -2.24 5.02 -10.03
C ARG A 93 -3.45 4.43 -10.75
N ARG A 94 -3.32 4.15 -12.04
CA ARG A 94 -4.41 3.49 -12.78
C ARG A 94 -4.63 2.07 -12.29
N ASP A 95 -3.56 1.39 -11.86
CA ASP A 95 -3.67 0.04 -11.30
C ASP A 95 -4.16 0.04 -9.86
N GLY A 96 -4.30 1.22 -9.24
CA GLY A 96 -4.94 1.34 -7.94
C GLY A 96 -4.08 1.85 -6.81
N ALA A 97 -2.81 2.17 -7.03
CA ALA A 97 -2.00 2.77 -5.98
C ALA A 97 -2.43 4.21 -5.74
N ILE A 98 -2.49 4.61 -4.47
CA ILE A 98 -2.88 5.99 -4.15
C ILE A 98 -1.71 6.93 -4.09
N SER A 99 -0.52 6.42 -3.89
CA SER A 99 0.71 7.20 -3.83
C SER A 99 1.87 6.36 -4.33
N TYR A 100 2.92 7.05 -4.74
CA TYR A 100 4.14 6.43 -5.22
C TYR A 100 5.31 7.12 -4.54
N LEU A 101 6.19 6.36 -3.90
CA LEU A 101 7.38 6.89 -3.25
C LEU A 101 8.62 6.22 -3.82
N GLN A 102 9.65 7.02 -4.09
CA GLN A 102 10.95 6.48 -4.45
C GLN A 102 11.68 6.08 -3.20
N LYS A 103 12.31 4.91 -3.21
CA LYS A 103 13.04 4.43 -2.03
C LYS A 103 14.17 5.36 -1.64
N SER A 104 14.78 6.07 -2.58
CA SER A 104 15.83 7.04 -2.27
C SER A 104 15.33 8.21 -1.44
N ASN A 105 14.02 8.48 -1.44
CA ASN A 105 13.45 9.56 -0.65
C ASN A 105 13.02 9.10 0.74
N LEU A 106 13.17 7.81 1.04
CA LEU A 106 12.68 7.27 2.32
C LEU A 106 13.66 7.50 3.47
N GLU A 107 14.80 8.13 3.20
CA GLU A 107 15.65 8.63 4.27
C GLU A 107 14.95 9.78 4.99
N ASP A 108 14.05 10.48 4.30
CA ASP A 108 13.21 11.48 4.92
C ASP A 108 11.95 10.79 5.40
N LEU A 109 11.91 10.49 6.67
CA LEU A 109 10.78 9.79 7.28
C LEU A 109 9.50 10.60 7.22
N ASP A 110 9.60 11.92 7.14
CA ASP A 110 8.42 12.77 7.05
C ASP A 110 7.65 12.51 5.77
N ILE A 111 8.34 12.25 4.67
CA ILE A 111 7.68 11.93 3.40
C ILE A 111 6.86 10.66 3.54
N LEU A 112 7.44 9.63 4.17
CA LEU A 112 6.74 8.38 4.40
C LEU A 112 5.53 8.57 5.31
N LEU A 113 5.71 9.26 6.43
CA LEU A 113 4.62 9.47 7.37
C LEU A 113 3.51 10.32 6.77
N GLN A 114 3.84 11.32 5.98
CA GLN A 114 2.84 12.13 5.28
C GLN A 114 2.02 11.30 4.29
N ALA A 115 2.69 10.40 3.56
CA ALA A 115 1.98 9.53 2.62
C ALA A 115 1.02 8.59 3.35
N ILE A 116 1.45 8.05 4.48
CA ILE A 116 0.60 7.19 5.29
C ILE A 116 -0.59 7.97 5.85
N ASP A 117 -0.34 9.17 6.37
CA ASP A 117 -1.42 10.01 6.89
C ASP A 117 -2.44 10.33 5.82
N TYR A 118 -1.98 10.66 4.61
CA TYR A 118 -2.87 10.91 3.48
C TYR A 118 -3.72 9.68 3.18
N ALA A 119 -3.08 8.51 3.15
CA ALA A 119 -3.79 7.26 2.88
C ALA A 119 -4.88 6.98 3.91
N LEU A 120 -4.59 7.25 5.17
CA LEU A 120 -5.53 7.00 6.26
C LEU A 120 -6.69 7.99 6.29
N LEU A 121 -6.53 9.15 5.68
CA LEU A 121 -7.60 10.14 5.60
C LEU A 121 -8.59 9.84 4.49
N LEU A 122 -8.24 9.00 3.55
CA LEU A 122 -9.13 8.68 2.44
C LEU A 122 -10.31 7.84 2.94
N PRO A 123 -11.52 8.10 2.45
CA PRO A 123 -12.66 7.28 2.85
C PRO A 123 -12.47 5.86 2.34
N ARG A 124 -12.78 4.90 3.20
CA ARG A 124 -12.74 3.50 2.82
C ARG A 124 -14.15 3.03 2.64
N ASN A 125 -14.41 2.43 1.50
CA ASN A 125 -15.71 1.88 1.25
C ASN A 125 -15.74 0.42 1.67
N ASP A 126 -15.43 0.16 2.91
CA ASP A 126 -15.50 -1.20 3.44
C ASP A 126 -16.93 -1.72 3.40
N GLU A 127 -17.89 -0.79 3.55
CA GLU A 127 -19.26 -1.16 3.40
C GLU A 127 -19.67 -0.73 2.05
N PHE A 128 -19.38 -1.56 1.06
CA PHE A 128 -19.63 -1.20 -0.22
C PHE A 128 -21.08 -1.29 -0.51
N THR A 129 -21.65 -0.28 -0.99
CA THR A 129 -23.02 -0.27 -1.43
C THR A 129 -23.05 -0.09 -2.93
N GLU A 130 -24.19 -0.47 -3.54
CA GLU A 130 -24.35 -0.26 -4.96
C GLU A 130 -24.13 1.18 -5.36
N ASP A 131 -24.56 2.11 -4.53
CA ASP A 131 -24.42 3.52 -4.81
C ASP A 131 -22.98 3.95 -5.02
N ALA A 132 -22.05 3.28 -4.38
CA ALA A 132 -20.65 3.61 -4.52
C ALA A 132 -20.13 3.39 -5.93
N PHE A 133 -20.87 2.63 -6.74
CA PHE A 133 -20.40 2.28 -8.07
C PHE A 133 -21.20 2.90 -9.18
N LEU A 134 -22.07 3.81 -8.90
CA LEU A 134 -22.82 4.46 -9.95
C LEU A 134 -21.86 5.28 -10.81
N PRO A 135 -21.90 5.10 -12.13
CA PRO A 135 -20.91 5.72 -12.99
C PRO A 135 -20.91 7.24 -12.98
N ASN A 136 -22.06 7.83 -12.80
CA ASN A 136 -22.16 9.28 -12.81
C ASN A 136 -21.96 9.88 -11.44
N ARG A 137 -21.60 9.07 -10.45
CA ARG A 137 -21.39 9.57 -9.14
C ARG A 137 -20.04 10.26 -9.05
N PRO A 138 -20.03 11.51 -8.68
CA PRO A 138 -18.76 12.19 -8.60
C PRO A 138 -18.03 11.69 -7.41
N ARG A 139 -17.20 10.81 -7.54
CA ARG A 139 -16.59 10.29 -6.53
C ARG A 139 -15.45 10.86 -6.34
N TYR A 140 -15.08 11.35 -6.40
CA TYR A 140 -14.00 11.75 -6.24
C TYR A 140 -13.54 12.30 -7.03
N SER A 141 -14.04 12.67 -7.39
CA SER A 141 -13.40 13.33 -8.20
C SER A 141 -12.29 14.00 -7.78
#